data_e4fe1d1a595d1d95539d675b590992eb
#
_entry.id   e4fe1d1a595d1d95539d675b590992eb
#
_cell.length_a   1.000
_cell.length_b   1.000
_cell.length_c   1.000
_cell.angle_alpha   90.00
_cell.angle_beta   90.00
_cell.angle_gamma   90.00
#
_symmetry.space_group_name_H-M   'P 1'
#
loop_
_entity.id
_entity.type
_entity.pdbx_description
1 polymer ?
#
loop_
_entity_poly.entity_id
_entity_poly.type
_entity_poly.pdbx_seq_one_letter_code
_entity_poly.pdbx_strand_id
1 'polypeptide(L)'
;MIRFTPFRQRKGYAAAVLFLIAFLSGCGNDIHPVEGQVVWKGGALAKELEGSHVVFELPEKKTSARGIIQADGTFRLSTHKPNDGAPAGEHKVLILEDRKNANAEGTLLAPALLDPRFADLKKSGLTATVKPGANTITLTVERAQAR
;
A
#
# COMPACT_ATOMS: atom_id res chain seq x y z
N MET A 1 48.05 73.36 -13.64
CA MET A 1 48.29 72.00 -14.25
C MET A 1 47.45 71.00 -13.44
N ILE A 2 46.33 70.61 -13.97
CA ILE A 2 45.42 69.65 -13.32
C ILE A 2 45.61 68.31 -14.05
N ARG A 3 46.09 67.31 -13.36
CA ARG A 3 46.27 65.94 -13.87
C ARG A 3 45.01 65.14 -13.62
N PHE A 4 44.28 64.80 -14.62
CA PHE A 4 43.21 63.83 -14.57
C PHE A 4 43.80 62.43 -14.57
N THR A 5 43.54 61.66 -13.54
CA THR A 5 43.80 60.23 -13.50
C THR A 5 42.56 59.46 -14.02
N PRO A 6 42.72 58.49 -14.91
CA PRO A 6 41.56 57.74 -15.45
C PRO A 6 41.07 56.75 -14.41
N PHE A 7 39.76 56.76 -14.23
CA PHE A 7 39.01 55.82 -13.39
C PHE A 7 39.03 54.44 -14.04
N ARG A 8 39.74 53.51 -13.35
CA ARG A 8 39.87 52.14 -13.81
C ARG A 8 38.58 51.37 -13.50
N GLN A 9 37.76 51.09 -14.52
CA GLN A 9 36.59 50.24 -14.41
C GLN A 9 36.97 48.83 -13.95
N ARG A 10 36.55 48.47 -12.73
CA ARG A 10 36.59 47.12 -12.26
C ARG A 10 35.42 46.35 -12.92
N LYS A 11 35.74 45.43 -13.81
CA LYS A 11 34.81 44.43 -14.33
C LYS A 11 34.28 43.58 -13.16
N GLY A 12 33.00 43.79 -12.82
CA GLY A 12 32.30 42.98 -11.88
C GLY A 12 32.13 41.56 -12.45
N TYR A 13 32.76 40.62 -11.80
CA TYR A 13 32.46 39.21 -12.05
C TYR A 13 31.10 38.93 -11.42
N ALA A 14 30.09 38.78 -12.28
CA ALA A 14 28.81 38.19 -11.87
C ALA A 14 29.08 36.75 -11.44
N ALA A 15 29.18 36.53 -10.15
CA ALA A 15 29.20 35.18 -9.60
C ALA A 15 27.83 34.56 -9.84
N ALA A 16 27.76 33.76 -10.89
CA ALA A 16 26.63 32.84 -11.09
C ALA A 16 26.66 31.81 -9.96
N VAL A 17 25.89 32.06 -8.92
CA VAL A 17 25.61 31.08 -7.87
C VAL A 17 24.70 30.03 -8.50
N LEU A 18 25.34 28.97 -9.00
CA LEU A 18 24.67 27.76 -9.45
C LEU A 18 24.07 27.10 -8.20
N PHE A 19 22.78 27.33 -8.00
CA PHE A 19 22.02 26.69 -6.91
C PHE A 19 21.85 25.21 -7.31
N LEU A 20 22.84 24.41 -6.89
CA LEU A 20 22.81 22.95 -7.01
C LEU A 20 21.75 22.44 -6.02
N ILE A 21 20.51 22.34 -6.49
CA ILE A 21 19.45 21.66 -5.77
C ILE A 21 19.84 20.18 -5.79
N ALA A 22 20.54 19.74 -4.73
CA ALA A 22 20.72 18.35 -4.43
C ALA A 22 19.32 17.78 -4.14
N PHE A 23 18.77 17.05 -5.11
CA PHE A 23 17.68 16.12 -4.86
C PHE A 23 18.22 15.07 -3.90
N LEU A 24 18.02 15.32 -2.61
CA LEU A 24 18.09 14.30 -1.58
C LEU A 24 16.96 13.32 -1.89
N SER A 25 17.24 12.34 -2.75
CA SER A 25 16.44 11.12 -2.84
C SER A 25 16.61 10.42 -1.49
N GLY A 26 15.82 10.87 -0.52
CA GLY A 26 15.70 10.19 0.74
C GLY A 26 15.19 8.78 0.46
N CYS A 27 16.01 7.76 0.67
CA CYS A 27 15.56 6.40 0.91
C CYS A 27 14.81 6.38 2.25
N GLY A 28 13.71 7.14 2.35
CA GLY A 28 12.71 6.97 3.38
C GLY A 28 11.85 5.78 2.99
N ASN A 29 11.48 4.96 3.96
CA ASN A 29 10.38 4.03 3.80
C ASN A 29 9.15 4.85 3.37
N ASP A 30 8.85 4.81 2.08
CA ASP A 30 7.74 5.55 1.47
C ASP A 30 6.43 4.80 1.75
N ILE A 31 6.08 4.76 3.05
CA ILE A 31 4.88 4.09 3.56
C ILE A 31 3.75 5.13 3.62
N HIS A 32 2.64 4.81 3.01
CA HIS A 32 1.47 5.68 2.93
C HIS A 32 0.26 5.03 3.59
N PRO A 33 -0.56 5.79 4.32
CA PRO A 33 -1.77 5.25 4.92
C PRO A 33 -2.69 4.61 3.89
N VAL A 34 -3.13 3.38 4.19
CA VAL A 34 -4.08 2.64 3.36
C VAL A 34 -5.21 2.14 4.22
N GLU A 35 -6.40 2.59 3.90
CA GLU A 35 -7.67 2.07 4.40
C GLU A 35 -8.43 1.44 3.24
N GLY A 36 -9.25 0.45 3.53
CA GLY A 36 -10.04 -0.17 2.48
C GLY A 36 -11.24 -0.93 3.01
N GLN A 37 -11.97 -1.50 2.06
CA GLN A 37 -13.11 -2.35 2.36
C GLN A 37 -13.11 -3.55 1.41
N VAL A 38 -13.65 -4.66 1.88
CA VAL A 38 -13.89 -5.84 1.07
C VAL A 38 -15.38 -5.93 0.78
N VAL A 39 -15.71 -6.09 -0.49
CA VAL A 39 -17.10 -6.24 -0.95
C VAL A 39 -17.28 -7.52 -1.73
N TRP A 40 -18.43 -8.15 -1.57
CA TRP A 40 -18.83 -9.24 -2.43
C TRP A 40 -19.15 -8.73 -3.83
N LYS A 41 -19.00 -9.57 -4.82
CA LYS A 41 -19.54 -9.32 -6.17
C LYS A 41 -21.03 -9.04 -6.06
N GLY A 42 -21.42 -7.82 -6.41
CA GLY A 42 -22.77 -7.29 -6.15
C GLY A 42 -22.81 -6.13 -5.18
N GLY A 43 -21.66 -5.76 -4.54
CA GLY A 43 -21.47 -4.50 -3.82
C GLY A 43 -21.71 -4.55 -2.32
N ALA A 44 -22.24 -5.67 -1.78
CA ALA A 44 -22.44 -5.81 -0.34
C ALA A 44 -21.09 -5.95 0.39
N LEU A 45 -20.94 -5.29 1.55
CA LEU A 45 -19.75 -5.42 2.40
C LEU A 45 -19.59 -6.87 2.89
N ALA A 46 -18.38 -7.40 2.79
CA ALA A 46 -18.05 -8.76 3.17
C ALA A 46 -17.78 -8.90 4.67
N LYS A 47 -18.76 -8.53 5.49
CA LYS A 47 -18.67 -8.54 6.96
C LYS A 47 -18.41 -9.90 7.54
N GLU A 48 -18.87 -10.96 6.86
CA GLU A 48 -18.67 -12.35 7.26
C GLU A 48 -17.20 -12.78 7.20
N LEU A 49 -16.34 -12.01 6.52
CA LEU A 49 -14.89 -12.22 6.48
C LEU A 49 -14.17 -11.56 7.67
N GLU A 50 -14.87 -11.10 8.70
CA GLU A 50 -14.25 -10.54 9.91
C GLU A 50 -13.16 -11.47 10.46
N GLY A 51 -12.01 -10.90 10.82
CA GLY A 51 -10.84 -11.63 11.29
C GLY A 51 -9.92 -12.14 10.19
N SER A 52 -10.39 -12.21 8.96
CA SER A 52 -9.56 -12.61 7.81
C SER A 52 -8.48 -11.59 7.52
N HIS A 53 -7.35 -12.05 6.97
CA HIS A 53 -6.19 -11.23 6.69
C HIS A 53 -6.15 -10.82 5.22
N VAL A 54 -6.04 -9.51 4.96
CA VAL A 54 -5.69 -8.96 3.65
C VAL A 54 -4.18 -8.79 3.59
N VAL A 55 -3.54 -9.28 2.52
CA VAL A 55 -2.10 -9.17 2.32
C VAL A 55 -1.84 -8.50 0.98
N PHE A 56 -1.09 -7.41 1.04
CA PHE A 56 -0.62 -6.64 -0.11
C PHE A 56 0.86 -6.94 -0.31
N GLU A 57 1.24 -7.54 -1.42
CA GLU A 57 2.64 -7.78 -1.76
C GLU A 57 3.10 -6.83 -2.85
N LEU A 58 4.22 -6.17 -2.62
CA LEU A 58 4.92 -5.36 -3.60
C LEU A 58 6.13 -6.14 -4.11
N PRO A 59 6.03 -6.84 -5.25
CA PRO A 59 7.05 -7.75 -5.73
C PRO A 59 8.40 -7.06 -6.00
N GLU A 60 8.35 -5.82 -6.51
CA GLU A 60 9.54 -5.04 -6.84
C GLU A 60 10.43 -4.74 -5.63
N LYS A 61 9.80 -4.47 -4.47
CA LYS A 61 10.49 -4.15 -3.21
C LYS A 61 10.60 -5.34 -2.27
N LYS A 62 10.02 -6.50 -2.62
CA LYS A 62 9.94 -7.70 -1.77
C LYS A 62 9.38 -7.38 -0.37
N THR A 63 8.38 -6.51 -0.32
CA THR A 63 7.77 -6.02 0.90
C THR A 63 6.29 -6.36 0.89
N SER A 64 5.75 -6.68 2.06
CA SER A 64 4.32 -6.93 2.23
C SER A 64 3.73 -6.05 3.32
N ALA A 65 2.50 -5.61 3.12
CA ALA A 65 1.66 -4.97 4.13
C ALA A 65 0.46 -5.86 4.42
N ARG A 66 -0.03 -5.83 5.66
CA ARG A 66 -1.12 -6.71 6.11
C ARG A 66 -2.18 -5.91 6.85
N GLY A 67 -3.41 -6.35 6.74
CA GLY A 67 -4.53 -5.82 7.50
C GLY A 67 -5.50 -6.92 7.92
N ILE A 68 -6.29 -6.65 8.95
CA ILE A 68 -7.35 -7.55 9.41
C ILE A 68 -8.68 -6.92 9.00
N ILE A 69 -9.57 -7.74 8.42
CA ILE A 69 -10.93 -7.32 8.07
C ILE A 69 -11.73 -7.19 9.37
N GLN A 70 -12.30 -6.01 9.56
CA GLN A 70 -13.11 -5.68 10.74
C GLN A 70 -14.57 -6.16 10.55
N ALA A 71 -15.37 -6.12 11.63
CA ALA A 71 -16.77 -6.52 11.63
C ALA A 71 -17.65 -5.72 10.64
N ASP A 72 -17.21 -4.56 10.20
CA ASP A 72 -17.89 -3.75 9.19
C ASP A 72 -17.41 -4.01 7.75
N GLY A 73 -16.47 -4.94 7.56
CA GLY A 73 -15.88 -5.27 6.26
C GLY A 73 -14.74 -4.34 5.84
N THR A 74 -14.32 -3.41 6.70
CA THR A 74 -13.18 -2.52 6.43
C THR A 74 -11.86 -3.12 6.91
N PHE A 75 -10.74 -2.57 6.41
CA PHE A 75 -9.40 -2.92 6.88
C PHE A 75 -8.45 -1.71 6.84
N ARG A 76 -7.37 -1.79 7.62
CA ARG A 76 -6.24 -0.86 7.56
C ARG A 76 -4.95 -1.66 7.42
N LEU A 77 -4.05 -1.18 6.57
CA LEU A 77 -2.78 -1.87 6.34
C LEU A 77 -1.71 -1.44 7.34
N SER A 78 -0.83 -2.38 7.64
CA SER A 78 0.35 -2.22 8.47
C SER A 78 1.53 -2.88 7.77
N THR A 79 2.66 -2.19 7.69
CA THR A 79 3.93 -2.71 7.16
C THR A 79 4.95 -2.89 8.28
N HIS A 80 5.29 -1.85 8.99
CA HIS A 80 6.28 -1.86 10.08
C HIS A 80 5.67 -1.50 11.44
N LYS A 81 4.62 -0.68 11.43
CA LYS A 81 3.91 -0.22 12.63
C LYS A 81 2.42 -0.40 12.43
N PRO A 82 1.63 -0.51 13.51
CA PRO A 82 0.18 -0.58 13.38
C PRO A 82 -0.39 0.59 12.58
N ASN A 83 -1.16 0.27 11.54
CA ASN A 83 -1.87 1.22 10.67
C ASN A 83 -0.98 2.25 9.95
N ASP A 84 0.30 1.95 9.76
CA ASP A 84 1.22 2.82 9.01
C ASP A 84 0.96 2.79 7.49
N GLY A 85 0.32 1.74 7.00
CA GLY A 85 -0.06 1.61 5.60
C GLY A 85 0.83 0.68 4.78
N ALA A 86 1.10 1.04 3.54
CA ALA A 86 1.88 0.25 2.59
C ALA A 86 2.80 1.15 1.74
N PRO A 87 3.91 0.61 1.19
CA PRO A 87 4.75 1.34 0.26
C PRO A 87 4.00 1.73 -1.01
N ALA A 88 4.36 2.88 -1.60
CA ALA A 88 3.83 3.26 -2.91
C ALA A 88 4.25 2.26 -3.98
N GLY A 89 3.34 1.92 -4.87
CA GLY A 89 3.54 0.98 -5.98
C GLY A 89 2.32 0.13 -6.29
N GLU A 90 2.48 -0.79 -7.23
CA GLU A 90 1.45 -1.73 -7.65
C GLU A 90 1.58 -3.05 -6.87
N HIS A 91 0.60 -3.32 -6.04
CA HIS A 91 0.55 -4.49 -5.18
C HIS A 91 -0.29 -5.60 -5.79
N LYS A 92 0.16 -6.83 -5.62
CA LYS A 92 -0.69 -8.02 -5.73
C LYS A 92 -1.33 -8.28 -4.38
N VAL A 93 -2.61 -8.65 -4.38
CA VAL A 93 -3.36 -8.82 -3.15
C VAL A 93 -3.90 -10.25 -3.03
N LEU A 94 -3.87 -10.77 -1.81
CA LEU A 94 -4.54 -12.00 -1.45
C LEU A 94 -5.33 -11.81 -0.14
N ILE A 95 -6.28 -12.69 0.11
CA ILE A 95 -7.08 -12.71 1.34
C ILE A 95 -7.02 -14.11 1.94
N LEU A 96 -6.52 -14.20 3.16
CA LEU A 96 -6.49 -15.43 3.94
C LEU A 96 -7.69 -15.43 4.88
N GLU A 97 -8.66 -16.30 4.58
CA GLU A 97 -9.87 -16.44 5.38
C GLU A 97 -9.54 -16.96 6.78
N ASP A 98 -10.01 -16.25 7.81
CA ASP A 98 -9.97 -16.74 9.19
C ASP A 98 -11.12 -17.74 9.41
N ARG A 99 -10.78 -19.01 9.45
CA ARG A 99 -11.74 -20.08 9.71
C ARG A 99 -11.75 -20.41 11.20
N LYS A 100 -12.55 -19.67 11.95
CA LYS A 100 -12.65 -19.77 13.41
C LYS A 100 -13.13 -21.12 13.94
N ASN A 101 -13.58 -22.02 13.05
CA ASN A 101 -14.17 -23.32 13.42
C ASN A 101 -13.26 -24.50 13.08
N ALA A 102 -11.97 -24.40 13.37
CA ALA A 102 -11.11 -25.58 13.37
C ALA A 102 -11.29 -26.36 14.68
N ASN A 103 -11.35 -27.69 14.60
CA ASN A 103 -11.29 -28.53 15.78
C ASN A 103 -9.87 -28.55 16.40
N ALA A 104 -9.70 -29.25 17.53
CA ALA A 104 -8.39 -29.36 18.21
C ALA A 104 -7.29 -29.98 17.35
N GLU A 105 -7.64 -30.78 16.34
CA GLU A 105 -6.73 -31.38 15.36
C GLU A 105 -6.44 -30.47 14.16
N GLY A 106 -6.97 -29.23 14.16
CA GLY A 106 -6.79 -28.27 13.05
C GLY A 106 -7.65 -28.54 11.82
N THR A 107 -8.61 -29.49 11.89
CA THR A 107 -9.54 -29.77 10.80
C THR A 107 -10.60 -28.67 10.74
N LEU A 108 -10.75 -28.06 9.55
CA LEU A 108 -11.74 -27.02 9.35
C LEU A 108 -13.15 -27.61 9.33
N LEU A 109 -14.01 -27.14 10.23
CA LEU A 109 -15.38 -27.64 10.36
C LEU A 109 -16.39 -26.91 9.48
N ALA A 110 -16.09 -25.68 9.08
CA ALA A 110 -16.94 -24.87 8.22
C ALA A 110 -16.41 -24.81 6.78
N PRO A 111 -17.32 -24.85 5.78
CA PRO A 111 -16.93 -24.60 4.40
C PRO A 111 -16.35 -23.20 4.25
N ALA A 112 -15.47 -23.02 3.25
CA ALA A 112 -14.94 -21.70 2.94
C ALA A 112 -16.08 -20.78 2.46
N LEU A 113 -16.10 -19.56 2.96
CA LEU A 113 -17.00 -18.50 2.46
C LEU A 113 -16.42 -17.86 1.21
N LEU A 114 -15.09 -17.68 1.19
CA LEU A 114 -14.35 -17.04 0.11
C LEU A 114 -13.89 -18.06 -0.93
N ASP A 115 -13.99 -17.72 -2.22
CA ASP A 115 -13.41 -18.55 -3.27
C ASP A 115 -11.91 -18.77 -2.99
N PRO A 116 -11.45 -20.04 -2.95
CA PRO A 116 -10.07 -20.38 -2.60
C PRO A 116 -8.99 -19.70 -3.47
N ARG A 117 -9.34 -19.25 -4.67
CA ARG A 117 -8.39 -18.52 -5.53
C ARG A 117 -7.84 -17.28 -4.88
N PHE A 118 -8.62 -16.60 -4.01
CA PHE A 118 -8.20 -15.37 -3.35
C PHE A 118 -7.12 -15.59 -2.29
N ALA A 119 -6.90 -16.83 -1.86
CA ALA A 119 -5.80 -17.18 -0.96
C ALA A 119 -4.45 -17.40 -1.68
N ASP A 120 -4.45 -17.38 -3.01
CA ASP A 120 -3.25 -17.59 -3.84
C ASP A 120 -2.90 -16.30 -4.57
N LEU A 121 -1.72 -15.77 -4.34
CA LEU A 121 -1.24 -14.51 -4.92
C LEU A 121 -1.24 -14.52 -6.46
N LYS A 122 -1.03 -15.69 -7.07
CA LYS A 122 -1.00 -15.84 -8.54
C LYS A 122 -2.39 -15.99 -9.15
N LYS A 123 -3.36 -16.46 -8.36
CA LYS A 123 -4.72 -16.77 -8.83
C LYS A 123 -5.75 -15.75 -8.37
N SER A 124 -5.46 -14.96 -7.34
CA SER A 124 -6.43 -14.01 -6.77
C SER A 124 -6.96 -13.01 -7.78
N GLY A 125 -6.10 -12.57 -8.71
CA GLY A 125 -6.44 -11.53 -9.68
C GLY A 125 -6.65 -10.15 -9.05
N LEU A 126 -6.48 -10.02 -7.72
CA LEU A 126 -6.61 -8.75 -7.02
C LEU A 126 -5.31 -7.96 -7.15
N THR A 127 -5.45 -6.72 -7.56
CA THR A 127 -4.35 -5.74 -7.59
C THR A 127 -4.79 -4.43 -6.95
N ALA A 128 -3.84 -3.68 -6.41
CA ALA A 128 -4.10 -2.37 -5.86
C ALA A 128 -2.89 -1.46 -6.03
N THR A 129 -3.11 -0.23 -6.46
CA THR A 129 -2.05 0.78 -6.57
C THR A 129 -2.09 1.68 -5.35
N VAL A 130 -1.01 1.70 -4.59
CA VAL A 130 -0.80 2.64 -3.48
C VAL A 130 -0.05 3.85 -4.02
N LYS A 131 -0.62 5.03 -3.81
CA LYS A 131 -0.06 6.32 -4.23
C LYS A 131 0.48 7.07 -3.03
N PRO A 132 1.39 8.04 -3.21
CA PRO A 132 1.76 8.98 -2.16
C PRO A 132 0.53 9.65 -1.54
N GLY A 133 0.48 9.73 -0.21
CA GLY A 133 -0.66 10.26 0.55
C GLY A 133 -1.62 9.18 1.02
N ALA A 134 -2.82 9.59 1.45
CA ALA A 134 -3.86 8.68 1.92
C ALA A 134 -4.50 7.92 0.76
N ASN A 135 -4.74 6.62 0.98
CA ASN A 135 -5.34 5.73 -0.02
C ASN A 135 -6.60 5.07 0.54
N THR A 136 -7.64 4.98 -0.30
CA THR A 136 -8.85 4.21 -0.01
C THR A 136 -9.03 3.17 -1.11
N ILE A 137 -9.07 1.89 -0.74
CA ILE A 137 -9.08 0.76 -1.67
C ILE A 137 -10.29 -0.11 -1.43
N THR A 138 -11.00 -0.48 -2.50
CA THR A 138 -12.09 -1.45 -2.46
C THR A 138 -11.66 -2.74 -3.17
N LEU A 139 -11.72 -3.86 -2.46
CA LEU A 139 -11.44 -5.19 -2.99
C LEU A 139 -12.76 -5.91 -3.24
N THR A 140 -12.99 -6.33 -4.48
CA THR A 140 -14.18 -7.10 -4.84
C THR A 140 -13.85 -8.58 -4.91
N VAL A 141 -14.58 -9.39 -4.16
CA VAL A 141 -14.37 -10.84 -4.05
C VAL A 141 -15.64 -11.63 -4.37
N GLU A 142 -15.47 -12.90 -4.59
CA GLU A 142 -16.57 -13.84 -4.87
C GLU A 142 -16.64 -14.91 -3.78
N ARG A 143 -17.87 -15.39 -3.54
CA ARG A 143 -18.09 -16.49 -2.61
C ARG A 143 -17.58 -17.81 -3.21
N ALA A 144 -17.18 -18.71 -2.32
CA ALA A 144 -16.91 -20.08 -2.71
C ALA A 144 -18.18 -20.69 -3.34
N GLN A 145 -17.99 -21.40 -4.45
CA GLN A 145 -19.09 -22.16 -5.05
C GLN A 145 -19.31 -23.43 -4.25
N ALA A 146 -20.56 -23.72 -3.92
CA ALA A 146 -20.93 -25.01 -3.36
C ALA A 146 -20.59 -26.11 -4.38
N ARG A 147 -19.79 -27.10 -3.96
CA ARG A 147 -19.52 -28.30 -4.74
C ARG A 147 -20.62 -29.34 -4.51
#